data_ddb6007ece5bd916ad835ee5fb1208f9
#
_entry.id   ddb6007ece5bd916ad835ee5fb1208f9
#
_cell.length_a   1.000
_cell.length_b   1.000
_cell.length_c   1.000
_cell.angle_alpha   90.00
_cell.angle_beta   90.00
_cell.angle_gamma   90.00
#
_symmetry.space_group_name_H-M   'P 1'
#
loop_
_entity.id
_entity.type
_entity.pdbx_description
1 polymer ?
#
loop_
_entity_poly.entity_id
_entity_poly.type
_entity_poly.pdbx_seq_one_letter_code
_entity_poly.pdbx_strand_id
1 'polypeptide(L)'
;KTQQETETNIAIEDDLTDAVASIIVSTDNDTASKLIEEVSNVETETNLSLKVIAGISEKSAEKFTELAETNKEQVEKLTISAIQNAENTSEDSQRIANVVAIADDELANKVVEEVSKTAVEEKQSLSIKVLKAIVDTEPEKIEIIKEDIKEDLIEKAIEATKDQQEGNLIEEEDLTDAVTDIIVKTDTTTAAKMIEEINEIDTETNLSLKVISGISEKDSGKLNELSDNNKEQMDELTTDAVQKAENTSEDSQLIANVVAVVNDDLVNKVVEEVSKSSTNEKQTLSAKVLKAIVDTEPSKIENINEETKTTIIKQTLEAAKNQEEGQILEEENLSDVVADIVV
;
A
#
# COMPACT_ATOMS: atom_id res chain seq x y z
N LYS A 1 39.92 -1.25 -9.15
CA LYS A 1 40.38 -1.84 -7.87
C LYS A 1 39.29 -1.71 -6.77
N THR A 2 38.67 -0.59 -6.63
CA THR A 2 37.68 -0.34 -5.55
C THR A 2 36.40 -1.21 -5.66
N GLN A 3 35.86 -1.42 -6.85
CA GLN A 3 34.62 -2.21 -7.03
C GLN A 3 34.84 -3.71 -6.74
N GLN A 4 35.96 -4.27 -7.14
CA GLN A 4 36.30 -5.68 -6.92
C GLN A 4 36.66 -5.97 -5.45
N GLU A 5 37.23 -5.00 -4.72
CA GLU A 5 37.50 -5.12 -3.29
C GLU A 5 36.20 -5.04 -2.46
N THR A 6 35.20 -4.24 -2.90
CA THR A 6 33.89 -4.13 -2.25
C THR A 6 33.08 -5.42 -2.43
N GLU A 7 33.00 -5.96 -3.65
CA GLU A 7 32.32 -7.23 -3.93
C GLU A 7 32.90 -8.41 -3.16
N THR A 8 34.25 -8.44 -2.99
CA THR A 8 34.94 -9.50 -2.24
C THR A 8 34.66 -9.39 -0.73
N ASN A 9 34.58 -8.18 -0.18
CA ASN A 9 34.27 -7.97 1.24
C ASN A 9 32.81 -8.33 1.55
N ILE A 10 31.85 -7.97 0.69
CA ILE A 10 30.43 -8.33 0.84
C ILE A 10 30.28 -9.86 0.82
N ALA A 11 30.91 -10.56 -0.12
CA ALA A 11 30.81 -12.02 -0.19
C ALA A 11 31.38 -12.73 1.06
N ILE A 12 32.50 -12.23 1.62
CA ILE A 12 33.08 -12.77 2.87
C ILE A 12 32.14 -12.53 4.05
N GLU A 13 31.44 -11.42 4.07
CA GLU A 13 30.54 -11.05 5.15
C GLU A 13 29.25 -11.85 5.13
N ASP A 14 28.68 -12.09 3.97
CA ASP A 14 27.50 -12.95 3.82
C ASP A 14 27.84 -14.41 4.20
N ASP A 15 29.00 -14.92 3.80
CA ASP A 15 29.48 -16.24 4.22
C ASP A 15 29.67 -16.32 5.75
N LEU A 16 30.18 -15.25 6.38
CA LEU A 16 30.33 -15.17 7.83
C LEU A 16 28.99 -15.14 8.55
N THR A 17 28.07 -14.35 8.06
CA THR A 17 26.71 -14.24 8.61
C THR A 17 25.99 -15.57 8.56
N ASP A 18 26.05 -16.24 7.42
CA ASP A 18 25.47 -17.57 7.21
C ASP A 18 26.08 -18.63 8.13
N ALA A 19 27.39 -18.59 8.33
CA ALA A 19 28.08 -19.47 9.28
C ALA A 19 27.66 -19.20 10.72
N VAL A 20 27.56 -17.92 11.15
CA VAL A 20 27.13 -17.55 12.50
C VAL A 20 25.69 -17.99 12.76
N ALA A 21 24.76 -17.73 11.83
CA ALA A 21 23.36 -18.18 11.93
C ALA A 21 23.30 -19.72 12.00
N SER A 22 24.07 -20.44 11.19
CA SER A 22 24.14 -21.91 11.19
C SER A 22 24.66 -22.48 12.54
N ILE A 23 25.66 -21.83 13.15
CA ILE A 23 26.16 -22.21 14.46
C ILE A 23 25.10 -22.01 15.51
N ILE A 24 24.41 -20.85 15.53
CA ILE A 24 23.34 -20.54 16.49
C ILE A 24 22.20 -21.57 16.38
N VAL A 25 21.77 -21.88 15.18
CA VAL A 25 20.70 -22.87 14.93
C VAL A 25 21.10 -24.26 15.42
N SER A 26 22.37 -24.65 15.30
CA SER A 26 22.87 -25.99 15.65
C SER A 26 23.26 -26.17 17.13
N THR A 27 23.30 -25.10 17.93
CA THR A 27 23.67 -25.16 19.35
C THR A 27 22.46 -25.24 20.29
N ASP A 28 22.71 -25.60 21.55
CA ASP A 28 21.70 -25.50 22.61
C ASP A 28 21.32 -24.03 22.90
N ASN A 29 20.16 -23.81 23.53
CA ASN A 29 19.61 -22.47 23.73
C ASN A 29 20.50 -21.57 24.62
N ASP A 30 21.17 -22.12 25.61
CA ASP A 30 22.05 -21.35 26.49
C ASP A 30 23.28 -20.83 25.74
N THR A 31 23.84 -21.66 24.86
CA THR A 31 24.96 -21.29 23.98
C THR A 31 24.50 -20.33 22.88
N ALA A 32 23.36 -20.60 22.25
CA ALA A 32 22.77 -19.74 21.24
C ALA A 32 22.50 -18.32 21.80
N SER A 33 21.94 -18.20 23.01
CA SER A 33 21.70 -16.92 23.68
C SER A 33 22.97 -16.10 23.89
N LYS A 34 24.07 -16.73 24.29
CA LYS A 34 25.38 -16.06 24.46
C LYS A 34 25.92 -15.58 23.11
N LEU A 35 25.78 -16.39 22.07
CA LEU A 35 26.21 -15.98 20.73
C LEU A 35 25.38 -14.81 20.20
N ILE A 36 24.07 -14.80 20.44
CA ILE A 36 23.17 -13.70 20.12
C ILE A 36 23.60 -12.41 20.85
N GLU A 37 23.92 -12.49 22.12
CA GLU A 37 24.42 -11.36 22.90
C GLU A 37 25.75 -10.83 22.36
N GLU A 38 26.69 -11.71 22.01
CA GLU A 38 27.95 -11.31 21.37
C GLU A 38 27.72 -10.62 20.02
N VAL A 39 26.83 -11.16 19.18
CA VAL A 39 26.46 -10.52 17.88
C VAL A 39 25.87 -9.14 18.11
N SER A 40 25.00 -8.96 19.12
CA SER A 40 24.38 -7.68 19.43
C SER A 40 25.38 -6.59 19.87
N ASN A 41 26.54 -6.99 20.34
CA ASN A 41 27.59 -6.08 20.82
C ASN A 41 28.63 -5.73 19.73
N VAL A 42 28.51 -6.33 18.53
CA VAL A 42 29.41 -6.07 17.40
C VAL A 42 28.80 -4.97 16.52
N GLU A 43 29.41 -3.79 16.54
CA GLU A 43 29.08 -2.73 15.58
C GLU A 43 29.77 -3.03 14.25
N THR A 44 28.99 -3.17 13.19
CA THR A 44 29.46 -3.36 11.81
C THR A 44 28.83 -2.32 10.89
N GLU A 45 29.53 -1.99 9.80
CA GLU A 45 28.99 -1.08 8.77
C GLU A 45 27.78 -1.67 8.02
N THR A 46 27.53 -2.98 8.13
CA THR A 46 26.58 -3.73 7.30
C THR A 46 25.45 -4.39 8.08
N ASN A 47 25.15 -3.92 9.28
CA ASN A 47 24.06 -4.45 10.14
C ASN A 47 24.09 -5.98 10.29
N LEU A 48 25.21 -6.52 10.77
CA LEU A 48 25.42 -7.96 11.02
C LEU A 48 24.27 -8.56 11.87
N SER A 49 23.77 -7.81 12.84
CA SER A 49 22.67 -8.24 13.73
C SER A 49 21.41 -8.59 12.95
N LEU A 50 21.02 -7.75 11.97
CA LEU A 50 19.83 -8.00 11.13
C LEU A 50 20.05 -9.22 10.23
N LYS A 51 21.22 -9.32 9.62
CA LYS A 51 21.58 -10.48 8.78
C LYS A 51 21.57 -11.80 9.57
N VAL A 52 22.10 -11.80 10.79
CA VAL A 52 22.14 -13.02 11.64
C VAL A 52 20.73 -13.39 12.11
N ILE A 53 19.91 -12.43 12.60
CA ILE A 53 18.57 -12.75 13.08
C ILE A 53 17.65 -13.24 11.96
N ALA A 54 17.73 -12.62 10.78
CA ALA A 54 17.04 -13.08 9.58
C ALA A 54 17.55 -14.47 9.14
N GLY A 55 18.86 -14.70 9.15
CA GLY A 55 19.46 -15.99 8.82
C GLY A 55 19.04 -17.11 9.77
N ILE A 56 18.87 -16.85 11.06
CA ILE A 56 18.29 -17.81 12.02
C ILE A 56 16.84 -18.12 11.64
N SER A 57 16.04 -17.10 11.34
CA SER A 57 14.64 -17.25 10.94
C SER A 57 14.47 -18.09 9.68
N GLU A 58 15.28 -17.84 8.68
CA GLU A 58 15.24 -18.56 7.40
C GLU A 58 15.71 -20.01 7.52
N LYS A 59 16.76 -20.25 8.32
CA LYS A 59 17.32 -21.61 8.48
C LYS A 59 16.45 -22.50 9.35
N SER A 60 15.83 -21.96 10.38
CA SER A 60 14.98 -22.71 11.30
C SER A 60 13.98 -21.81 12.05
N ALA A 61 12.78 -21.70 11.50
CA ALA A 61 11.66 -21.03 12.18
C ALA A 61 11.41 -21.65 13.59
N GLU A 62 11.52 -22.98 13.72
CA GLU A 62 11.36 -23.68 15.01
C GLU A 62 12.40 -23.21 16.03
N LYS A 63 13.67 -23.13 15.63
CA LYS A 63 14.74 -22.66 16.52
C LYS A 63 14.58 -21.19 16.89
N PHE A 64 14.18 -20.35 15.95
CA PHE A 64 13.89 -18.95 16.22
C PHE A 64 12.78 -18.82 17.26
N THR A 65 11.66 -19.51 17.06
CA THR A 65 10.53 -19.51 18.00
C THR A 65 10.95 -20.01 19.39
N GLU A 66 11.70 -21.11 19.46
CA GLU A 66 12.21 -21.64 20.71
C GLU A 66 13.12 -20.65 21.46
N LEU A 67 14.00 -19.94 20.73
CA LEU A 67 14.86 -18.89 21.27
C LEU A 67 14.03 -17.65 21.72
N ALA A 68 13.03 -17.25 20.95
CA ALA A 68 12.14 -16.15 21.30
C ALA A 68 11.32 -16.46 22.58
N GLU A 69 10.98 -17.73 22.83
CA GLU A 69 10.30 -18.15 24.05
C GLU A 69 11.25 -18.28 25.26
N THR A 70 12.41 -18.91 25.07
CA THR A 70 13.32 -19.26 26.18
C THR A 70 14.29 -18.12 26.52
N ASN A 71 14.65 -17.31 25.55
CA ASN A 71 15.62 -16.21 25.65
C ASN A 71 15.04 -14.88 25.14
N LYS A 72 13.76 -14.64 25.46
CA LYS A 72 12.94 -13.53 24.95
C LYS A 72 13.66 -12.18 24.98
N GLU A 73 14.24 -11.82 26.13
CA GLU A 73 14.90 -10.51 26.31
C GLU A 73 16.10 -10.33 25.36
N GLN A 74 16.90 -11.37 25.14
CA GLN A 74 18.07 -11.31 24.27
C GLN A 74 17.66 -11.24 22.79
N VAL A 75 16.70 -12.08 22.38
CA VAL A 75 16.19 -12.08 20.99
C VAL A 75 15.52 -10.73 20.68
N GLU A 76 14.67 -10.24 21.58
CA GLU A 76 14.03 -8.94 21.43
C GLU A 76 15.07 -7.80 21.31
N LYS A 77 16.03 -7.75 22.23
CA LYS A 77 17.10 -6.73 22.20
C LYS A 77 17.91 -6.77 20.93
N LEU A 78 18.32 -7.97 20.47
CA LEU A 78 19.05 -8.11 19.21
C LEU A 78 18.20 -7.61 18.04
N THR A 79 16.94 -8.04 17.97
CA THR A 79 16.04 -7.69 16.88
C THR A 79 15.79 -6.18 16.82
N ILE A 80 15.49 -5.54 17.96
CA ILE A 80 15.28 -4.09 18.04
C ILE A 80 16.54 -3.33 17.64
N SER A 81 17.72 -3.71 18.18
CA SER A 81 18.99 -3.09 17.79
C SER A 81 19.29 -3.26 16.30
N ALA A 82 18.96 -4.42 15.73
CA ALA A 82 19.13 -4.68 14.32
C ALA A 82 18.26 -3.75 13.44
N ILE A 83 17.01 -3.49 13.85
CA ILE A 83 16.09 -2.60 13.13
C ILE A 83 16.54 -1.15 13.22
N GLN A 84 17.00 -0.69 14.39
CA GLN A 84 17.53 0.67 14.57
C GLN A 84 18.70 0.98 13.61
N ASN A 85 19.48 -0.03 13.27
CA ASN A 85 20.59 0.07 12.33
C ASN A 85 20.23 -0.33 10.90
N ALA A 86 18.98 -0.68 10.62
CA ALA A 86 18.56 -1.05 9.27
C ALA A 86 18.72 0.12 8.29
N GLU A 87 19.15 -0.20 7.09
CA GLU A 87 19.22 0.75 5.99
C GLU A 87 17.89 0.80 5.23
N ASN A 88 17.66 1.88 4.51
CA ASN A 88 16.45 2.06 3.70
C ASN A 88 16.56 1.30 2.37
N THR A 89 16.78 -0.01 2.44
CA THR A 89 16.96 -0.91 1.29
C THR A 89 15.86 -1.97 1.23
N SER A 90 15.58 -2.47 0.04
CA SER A 90 14.65 -3.60 -0.14
C SER A 90 15.16 -4.87 0.56
N GLU A 91 16.50 -5.05 0.63
CA GLU A 91 17.12 -6.20 1.26
C GLU A 91 16.90 -6.22 2.77
N ASP A 92 17.14 -5.11 3.47
CA ASP A 92 16.88 -5.01 4.91
C ASP A 92 15.38 -5.08 5.21
N SER A 93 14.54 -4.49 4.36
CA SER A 93 13.08 -4.61 4.47
C SER A 93 12.62 -6.06 4.38
N GLN A 94 13.16 -6.83 3.44
CA GLN A 94 12.84 -8.26 3.31
C GLN A 94 13.33 -9.06 4.51
N ARG A 95 14.52 -8.77 5.05
CA ARG A 95 15.02 -9.42 6.27
C ARG A 95 14.13 -9.15 7.47
N ILE A 96 13.66 -7.91 7.63
CA ILE A 96 12.71 -7.55 8.69
C ILE A 96 11.39 -8.31 8.51
N ALA A 97 10.87 -8.37 7.29
CA ALA A 97 9.65 -9.12 6.98
C ALA A 97 9.79 -10.62 7.29
N ASN A 98 10.92 -11.24 6.97
CA ASN A 98 11.19 -12.64 7.30
C ASN A 98 11.19 -12.88 8.82
N VAL A 99 11.69 -11.95 9.60
CA VAL A 99 11.62 -12.02 11.07
C VAL A 99 10.18 -11.89 11.56
N VAL A 100 9.40 -10.92 11.02
CA VAL A 100 7.99 -10.73 11.37
C VAL A 100 7.15 -11.97 11.03
N ALA A 101 7.41 -12.60 9.90
CA ALA A 101 6.67 -13.77 9.42
C ALA A 101 6.64 -14.92 10.44
N ILE A 102 7.74 -15.13 11.18
CA ILE A 102 7.86 -16.23 12.15
C ILE A 102 7.77 -15.80 13.61
N ALA A 103 7.83 -14.49 13.89
CA ALA A 103 7.70 -13.96 15.24
C ALA A 103 6.30 -14.21 15.80
N ASP A 104 6.19 -14.34 17.13
CA ASP A 104 4.89 -14.26 17.80
C ASP A 104 4.31 -12.84 17.69
N ASP A 105 3.03 -12.69 18.03
CA ASP A 105 2.30 -11.43 17.87
C ASP A 105 2.96 -10.28 18.67
N GLU A 106 3.52 -10.57 19.84
CA GLU A 106 4.16 -9.54 20.67
C GLU A 106 5.46 -9.05 20.03
N LEU A 107 6.32 -9.97 19.58
CA LEU A 107 7.58 -9.61 18.94
C LEU A 107 7.33 -8.97 17.57
N ALA A 108 6.38 -9.48 16.78
CA ALA A 108 6.01 -8.89 15.50
C ALA A 108 5.57 -7.43 15.67
N ASN A 109 4.68 -7.12 16.61
CA ASN A 109 4.27 -5.74 16.90
C ASN A 109 5.44 -4.85 17.36
N LYS A 110 6.34 -5.36 18.21
CA LYS A 110 7.54 -4.60 18.62
C LYS A 110 8.48 -4.32 17.45
N VAL A 111 8.67 -5.29 16.57
CA VAL A 111 9.48 -5.13 15.35
C VAL A 111 8.91 -4.02 14.48
N VAL A 112 7.63 -4.07 14.17
CA VAL A 112 6.97 -3.11 13.30
C VAL A 112 6.89 -1.72 13.94
N GLU A 113 6.65 -1.63 15.25
CA GLU A 113 6.73 -0.38 16.01
C GLU A 113 8.13 0.24 15.95
N GLU A 114 9.18 -0.58 16.03
CA GLU A 114 10.55 -0.07 15.93
C GLU A 114 10.91 0.36 14.50
N VAL A 115 10.37 -0.30 13.47
CA VAL A 115 10.47 0.15 12.07
C VAL A 115 9.87 1.55 11.94
N SER A 116 8.69 1.78 12.52
CA SER A 116 8.07 3.10 12.50
C SER A 116 8.96 4.16 13.17
N LYS A 117 9.54 3.89 14.33
CA LYS A 117 10.45 4.82 15.02
C LYS A 117 11.75 5.09 14.24
N THR A 118 12.22 4.11 13.49
CA THR A 118 13.45 4.18 12.69
C THR A 118 13.22 4.86 11.34
N ALA A 119 12.00 4.79 10.81
CA ALA A 119 11.59 5.39 9.54
C ALA A 119 11.43 6.92 9.67
N VAL A 120 12.55 7.63 9.83
CA VAL A 120 12.62 9.09 9.94
C VAL A 120 13.66 9.65 8.96
N GLU A 121 13.51 10.89 8.57
CA GLU A 121 14.44 11.60 7.68
C GLU A 121 14.73 10.80 6.39
N GLU A 122 15.96 10.43 6.14
CA GLU A 122 16.38 9.68 4.95
C GLU A 122 15.85 8.23 4.89
N LYS A 123 15.21 7.75 5.97
CA LYS A 123 14.68 6.38 6.08
C LYS A 123 13.15 6.32 6.09
N GLN A 124 12.44 7.39 5.76
CA GLN A 124 10.96 7.42 5.82
C GLN A 124 10.32 6.32 4.97
N SER A 125 10.88 6.03 3.78
CA SER A 125 10.35 4.96 2.93
C SER A 125 10.63 3.54 3.45
N LEU A 126 11.41 3.36 4.53
CA LEU A 126 11.61 2.05 5.16
C LEU A 126 10.28 1.47 5.66
N SER A 127 9.38 2.31 6.19
CA SER A 127 8.06 1.91 6.67
C SER A 127 7.27 1.15 5.60
N ILE A 128 7.10 1.76 4.43
CA ILE A 128 6.32 1.15 3.35
C ILE A 128 7.03 -0.05 2.72
N LYS A 129 8.35 0.00 2.57
CA LYS A 129 9.13 -1.14 2.05
C LYS A 129 9.01 -2.36 2.96
N VAL A 130 9.05 -2.16 4.28
CA VAL A 130 8.85 -3.26 5.23
C VAL A 130 7.42 -3.77 5.19
N LEU A 131 6.42 -2.90 5.17
CA LEU A 131 5.02 -3.30 5.06
C LEU A 131 4.76 -4.09 3.78
N LYS A 132 5.24 -3.61 2.64
CA LYS A 132 5.16 -4.34 1.37
C LYS A 132 5.83 -5.72 1.48
N ALA A 133 7.02 -5.78 2.02
CA ALA A 133 7.72 -7.05 2.20
C ALA A 133 6.97 -8.00 3.14
N ILE A 134 6.30 -7.52 4.19
CA ILE A 134 5.44 -8.34 5.07
C ILE A 134 4.24 -8.87 4.27
N VAL A 135 3.55 -8.01 3.51
CA VAL A 135 2.42 -8.42 2.66
C VAL A 135 2.85 -9.49 1.67
N ASP A 136 4.00 -9.33 1.01
CA ASP A 136 4.50 -10.27 0.01
C ASP A 136 4.97 -11.61 0.65
N THR A 137 5.41 -11.59 1.91
CA THR A 137 5.96 -12.78 2.59
C THR A 137 4.89 -13.54 3.37
N GLU A 138 4.12 -12.85 4.22
CA GLU A 138 3.12 -13.42 5.12
C GLU A 138 2.00 -12.40 5.36
N PRO A 139 1.05 -12.24 4.41
CA PRO A 139 0.03 -11.18 4.46
C PRO A 139 -0.88 -11.27 5.70
N GLU A 140 -1.05 -12.46 6.29
CA GLU A 140 -1.85 -12.63 7.51
C GLU A 140 -1.23 -11.91 8.72
N LYS A 141 0.08 -11.63 8.69
CA LYS A 141 0.75 -10.88 9.76
C LYS A 141 0.28 -9.43 9.85
N ILE A 142 -0.24 -8.86 8.78
CA ILE A 142 -0.84 -7.51 8.83
C ILE A 142 -2.02 -7.46 9.81
N GLU A 143 -2.81 -8.55 9.91
CA GLU A 143 -3.98 -8.59 10.81
C GLU A 143 -3.61 -8.50 12.29
N ILE A 144 -2.42 -9.00 12.68
CA ILE A 144 -1.96 -8.97 14.07
C ILE A 144 -1.24 -7.68 14.46
N ILE A 145 -0.83 -6.86 13.49
CA ILE A 145 -0.22 -5.56 13.76
C ILE A 145 -1.31 -4.63 14.32
N LYS A 146 -0.98 -3.96 15.43
CA LYS A 146 -1.89 -3.02 16.07
C LYS A 146 -2.25 -1.86 15.15
N GLU A 147 -3.49 -1.39 15.25
CA GLU A 147 -4.03 -0.36 14.38
C GLU A 147 -3.25 0.96 14.47
N ASP A 148 -2.88 1.39 15.67
CA ASP A 148 -2.08 2.59 15.91
C ASP A 148 -0.68 2.53 15.24
N ILE A 149 -0.09 1.33 15.15
CA ILE A 149 1.19 1.12 14.46
C ILE A 149 0.98 1.17 12.93
N LYS A 150 -0.11 0.60 12.42
CA LYS A 150 -0.46 0.67 11.00
C LYS A 150 -0.69 2.12 10.55
N GLU A 151 -1.46 2.90 11.33
CA GLU A 151 -1.69 4.33 11.09
C GLU A 151 -0.34 5.08 11.00
N ASP A 152 0.53 4.96 12.00
CA ASP A 152 1.84 5.64 12.04
C ASP A 152 2.76 5.25 10.87
N LEU A 153 2.74 3.98 10.45
CA LEU A 153 3.53 3.52 9.30
C LEU A 153 3.02 4.09 7.96
N ILE A 154 1.70 4.18 7.80
CA ILE A 154 1.10 4.79 6.62
C ILE A 154 1.37 6.30 6.60
N GLU A 155 1.22 7.00 7.73
CA GLU A 155 1.55 8.42 7.84
C GLU A 155 3.00 8.68 7.39
N LYS A 156 3.95 7.88 7.85
CA LYS A 156 5.37 7.98 7.44
C LYS A 156 5.61 7.65 5.98
N ALA A 157 4.90 6.65 5.45
CA ALA A 157 4.95 6.33 4.03
C ALA A 157 4.46 7.49 3.16
N ILE A 158 3.40 8.14 3.60
CA ILE A 158 2.83 9.34 3.00
C ILE A 158 3.81 10.53 3.08
N GLU A 159 4.42 10.76 4.24
CA GLU A 159 5.45 11.80 4.38
C GLU A 159 6.63 11.55 3.43
N ALA A 160 7.04 10.30 3.26
CA ALA A 160 8.11 9.93 2.33
C ALA A 160 7.80 10.30 0.86
N THR A 161 6.52 10.29 0.45
CA THR A 161 6.15 10.71 -0.91
C THR A 161 6.28 12.22 -1.13
N LYS A 162 6.16 13.02 -0.06
CA LYS A 162 6.36 14.48 -0.11
C LYS A 162 7.84 14.87 -0.14
N ASP A 163 8.70 13.98 0.36
CA ASP A 163 10.15 14.21 0.41
C ASP A 163 10.82 13.51 -0.78
N GLN A 164 11.08 14.27 -1.84
CA GLN A 164 11.73 13.80 -3.07
C GLN A 164 13.25 13.60 -2.92
N GLN A 165 13.75 13.31 -1.73
CA GLN A 165 15.19 13.06 -1.54
C GLN A 165 15.60 11.71 -2.16
N GLU A 166 16.78 11.69 -2.75
CA GLU A 166 17.40 10.49 -3.29
C GLU A 166 17.56 9.43 -2.16
N GLY A 167 16.87 8.30 -2.28
CA GLY A 167 16.82 7.22 -1.26
C GLY A 167 15.43 7.02 -0.63
N ASN A 168 14.56 8.03 -0.64
CA ASN A 168 13.17 7.96 -0.18
C ASN A 168 12.17 7.77 -1.35
N LEU A 169 12.66 7.58 -2.57
CA LEU A 169 11.80 7.35 -3.74
C LEU A 169 11.04 6.03 -3.56
N ILE A 170 9.73 6.16 -3.46
CA ILE A 170 8.78 5.04 -3.51
C ILE A 170 8.11 5.15 -4.87
N GLU A 171 8.05 4.05 -5.61
CA GLU A 171 7.19 4.00 -6.79
C GLU A 171 5.73 4.06 -6.30
N GLU A 172 4.94 4.93 -6.92
CA GLU A 172 3.56 5.16 -6.48
C GLU A 172 2.70 3.89 -6.54
N GLU A 173 2.97 3.02 -7.50
CA GLU A 173 2.33 1.73 -7.62
C GLU A 173 2.61 0.86 -6.38
N ASP A 174 3.87 0.79 -5.94
CA ASP A 174 4.28 0.06 -4.73
C ASP A 174 3.61 0.62 -3.47
N LEU A 175 3.50 1.95 -3.36
CA LEU A 175 2.79 2.61 -2.26
C LEU A 175 1.30 2.26 -2.29
N THR A 176 0.65 2.42 -3.44
CA THR A 176 -0.78 2.13 -3.63
C THR A 176 -1.09 0.70 -3.25
N ASP A 177 -0.31 -0.24 -3.74
CA ASP A 177 -0.48 -1.66 -3.47
C ASP A 177 -0.33 -2.00 -1.99
N ALA A 178 0.75 -1.55 -1.36
CA ALA A 178 1.01 -1.84 0.05
C ALA A 178 -0.05 -1.20 0.97
N VAL A 179 -0.44 0.05 0.71
CA VAL A 179 -1.48 0.75 1.47
C VAL A 179 -2.83 0.06 1.30
N THR A 180 -3.18 -0.34 0.08
CA THR A 180 -4.42 -1.08 -0.20
C THR A 180 -4.48 -2.40 0.58
N ASP A 181 -3.39 -3.17 0.57
CA ASP A 181 -3.32 -4.46 1.30
C ASP A 181 -3.46 -4.28 2.81
N ILE A 182 -2.87 -3.21 3.36
CA ILE A 182 -3.01 -2.89 4.78
C ILE A 182 -4.47 -2.54 5.11
N ILE A 183 -5.09 -1.65 4.32
CA ILE A 183 -6.47 -1.20 4.52
C ILE A 183 -7.44 -2.39 4.45
N VAL A 184 -7.26 -3.29 3.51
CA VAL A 184 -8.09 -4.51 3.38
C VAL A 184 -8.01 -5.37 4.64
N LYS A 185 -6.85 -5.43 5.31
CA LYS A 185 -6.58 -6.22 6.52
C LYS A 185 -6.79 -5.46 7.85
N THR A 186 -7.28 -4.24 7.80
CA THR A 186 -7.47 -3.34 8.95
C THR A 186 -8.95 -3.26 9.28
N ASP A 187 -9.34 -2.96 10.54
CA ASP A 187 -10.74 -2.71 10.87
C ASP A 187 -11.32 -1.51 10.12
N THR A 188 -12.64 -1.43 9.97
CA THR A 188 -13.30 -0.42 9.13
C THR A 188 -13.11 1.01 9.65
N THR A 189 -13.00 1.22 10.94
CA THR A 189 -12.84 2.55 11.54
C THR A 189 -11.46 3.11 11.25
N THR A 190 -10.43 2.30 11.47
CA THR A 190 -9.04 2.66 11.19
C THR A 190 -8.78 2.76 9.69
N ALA A 191 -9.34 1.85 8.90
CA ALA A 191 -9.28 1.89 7.44
C ALA A 191 -9.85 3.20 6.86
N ALA A 192 -11.01 3.66 7.36
CA ALA A 192 -11.60 4.92 6.92
C ALA A 192 -10.71 6.13 7.26
N LYS A 193 -10.08 6.16 8.44
CA LYS A 193 -9.11 7.21 8.80
C LYS A 193 -7.88 7.19 7.88
N MET A 194 -7.32 6.01 7.59
CA MET A 194 -6.19 5.89 6.68
C MET A 194 -6.51 6.45 5.28
N ILE A 195 -7.71 6.18 4.76
CA ILE A 195 -8.18 6.74 3.49
C ILE A 195 -8.33 8.27 3.60
N GLU A 196 -8.82 8.79 4.74
CA GLU A 196 -8.92 10.24 4.99
C GLU A 196 -7.54 10.91 4.96
N GLU A 197 -6.56 10.37 5.67
CA GLU A 197 -5.17 10.86 5.67
C GLU A 197 -4.55 10.86 4.26
N ILE A 198 -4.79 9.79 3.49
CA ILE A 198 -4.36 9.69 2.09
C ILE A 198 -5.05 10.77 1.24
N ASN A 199 -6.33 11.04 1.47
CA ASN A 199 -7.09 12.03 0.70
C ASN A 199 -6.66 13.48 0.99
N GLU A 200 -6.11 13.74 2.17
CA GLU A 200 -5.54 15.05 2.54
C GLU A 200 -4.20 15.35 1.84
N ILE A 201 -3.58 14.31 1.25
CA ILE A 201 -2.33 14.50 0.53
C ILE A 201 -2.65 15.07 -0.86
N ASP A 202 -2.06 16.23 -1.14
CA ASP A 202 -2.07 16.80 -2.47
C ASP A 202 -1.01 16.09 -3.34
N THR A 203 -1.38 14.94 -3.90
CA THR A 203 -0.54 14.21 -4.87
C THR A 203 -0.96 14.55 -6.28
N GLU A 204 0.01 14.67 -7.19
CA GLU A 204 -0.27 14.89 -8.62
C GLU A 204 -1.06 13.73 -9.25
N THR A 205 -1.17 12.60 -8.56
CA THR A 205 -1.59 11.30 -9.12
C THR A 205 -2.87 10.73 -8.50
N ASN A 206 -3.58 11.50 -7.66
CA ASN A 206 -4.84 11.08 -7.01
C ASN A 206 -4.75 9.71 -6.30
N LEU A 207 -3.80 9.60 -5.38
CA LEU A 207 -3.53 8.37 -4.62
C LEU A 207 -4.79 7.81 -3.93
N SER A 208 -5.67 8.68 -3.42
CA SER A 208 -6.91 8.26 -2.76
C SER A 208 -7.83 7.48 -3.68
N LEU A 209 -8.01 7.92 -4.94
CA LEU A 209 -8.81 7.19 -5.93
C LEU A 209 -8.19 5.83 -6.27
N LYS A 210 -6.86 5.78 -6.42
CA LYS A 210 -6.12 4.53 -6.68
C LYS A 210 -6.29 3.53 -5.54
N VAL A 211 -6.17 4.00 -4.29
CA VAL A 211 -6.36 3.14 -3.10
C VAL A 211 -7.81 2.65 -2.99
N ILE A 212 -8.82 3.52 -3.14
CA ILE A 212 -10.23 3.12 -3.08
C ILE A 212 -10.56 2.11 -4.20
N SER A 213 -10.07 2.35 -5.41
CA SER A 213 -10.20 1.40 -6.52
C SER A 213 -9.48 0.08 -6.23
N GLY A 214 -8.26 0.13 -5.70
CA GLY A 214 -7.51 -1.05 -5.31
C GLY A 214 -8.24 -1.90 -4.25
N ILE A 215 -8.89 -1.26 -3.27
CA ILE A 215 -9.74 -1.97 -2.29
C ILE A 215 -10.90 -2.66 -3.01
N SER A 216 -11.54 -2.00 -3.99
CA SER A 216 -12.64 -2.60 -4.76
C SER A 216 -12.22 -3.85 -5.54
N GLU A 217 -11.00 -3.86 -6.06
CA GLU A 217 -10.45 -4.98 -6.83
C GLU A 217 -9.96 -6.13 -5.94
N LYS A 218 -9.28 -5.82 -4.83
CA LYS A 218 -8.71 -6.84 -3.93
C LYS A 218 -9.77 -7.45 -3.00
N ASP A 219 -10.66 -6.63 -2.46
CA ASP A 219 -11.75 -7.06 -1.57
C ASP A 219 -12.98 -6.15 -1.68
N SER A 220 -13.87 -6.49 -2.60
CA SER A 220 -15.14 -5.78 -2.78
C SER A 220 -16.04 -5.80 -1.53
N GLY A 221 -15.94 -6.84 -0.71
CA GLY A 221 -16.66 -6.95 0.55
C GLY A 221 -16.18 -5.91 1.54
N LYS A 222 -14.88 -5.66 1.61
CA LYS A 222 -14.28 -4.63 2.46
C LYS A 222 -14.74 -3.22 2.10
N LEU A 223 -14.77 -2.89 0.80
CA LEU A 223 -15.24 -1.58 0.38
C LEU A 223 -16.73 -1.36 0.72
N ASN A 224 -17.56 -2.39 0.55
CA ASN A 224 -18.98 -2.33 0.96
C ASN A 224 -19.11 -2.17 2.47
N GLU A 225 -18.35 -2.91 3.26
CA GLU A 225 -18.35 -2.81 4.72
C GLU A 225 -17.90 -1.42 5.19
N LEU A 226 -16.89 -0.82 4.58
CA LEU A 226 -16.47 0.56 4.81
C LEU A 226 -17.59 1.54 4.49
N SER A 227 -18.23 1.39 3.33
CA SER A 227 -19.35 2.26 2.89
C SER A 227 -20.60 2.13 3.76
N ASP A 228 -20.86 0.99 4.37
CA ASP A 228 -21.99 0.77 5.25
C ASP A 228 -21.73 1.26 6.68
N ASN A 229 -20.55 0.99 7.23
CA ASN A 229 -20.20 1.34 8.61
C ASN A 229 -19.79 2.82 8.77
N ASN A 230 -19.18 3.40 7.74
CA ASN A 230 -18.63 4.76 7.73
C ASN A 230 -19.23 5.60 6.60
N LYS A 231 -20.55 5.46 6.36
CA LYS A 231 -21.24 5.97 5.16
C LYS A 231 -20.91 7.42 4.82
N GLU A 232 -21.12 8.35 5.77
CA GLU A 232 -20.93 9.79 5.50
C GLU A 232 -19.46 10.09 5.13
N GLN A 233 -18.52 9.49 5.85
CA GLN A 233 -17.09 9.66 5.61
C GLN A 233 -16.67 9.06 4.27
N MET A 234 -17.08 7.81 3.96
CA MET A 234 -16.74 7.16 2.69
C MET A 234 -17.41 7.84 1.50
N ASP A 235 -18.62 8.34 1.64
CA ASP A 235 -19.28 9.14 0.62
C ASP A 235 -18.48 10.41 0.30
N GLU A 236 -18.00 11.13 1.34
CA GLU A 236 -17.19 12.35 1.19
C GLU A 236 -15.83 12.02 0.56
N LEU A 237 -15.10 11.06 1.12
CA LEU A 237 -13.77 10.67 0.63
C LEU A 237 -13.81 10.20 -0.84
N THR A 238 -14.82 9.39 -1.20
CA THR A 238 -14.96 8.91 -2.57
C THR A 238 -15.30 10.05 -3.53
N THR A 239 -16.20 10.96 -3.14
CA THR A 239 -16.54 12.12 -4.00
C THR A 239 -15.38 13.08 -4.14
N ASP A 240 -14.60 13.34 -3.09
CA ASP A 240 -13.39 14.17 -3.13
C ASP A 240 -12.33 13.55 -4.05
N ALA A 241 -12.11 12.24 -3.95
CA ALA A 241 -11.20 11.53 -4.83
C ALA A 241 -11.63 11.63 -6.30
N VAL A 242 -12.93 11.55 -6.58
CA VAL A 242 -13.49 11.74 -7.93
C VAL A 242 -13.34 13.17 -8.42
N GLN A 243 -13.48 14.19 -7.56
CA GLN A 243 -13.24 15.61 -7.94
C GLN A 243 -11.79 15.84 -8.39
N LYS A 244 -10.84 15.17 -7.76
CA LYS A 244 -9.42 15.25 -8.08
C LYS A 244 -9.07 14.48 -9.36
N ALA A 245 -9.94 13.57 -9.83
CA ALA A 245 -9.68 12.75 -11.01
C ALA A 245 -9.40 13.58 -12.26
N GLU A 246 -8.44 13.15 -13.05
CA GLU A 246 -8.09 13.77 -14.32
C GLU A 246 -8.93 13.19 -15.46
N ASN A 247 -8.90 13.86 -16.62
CA ASN A 247 -9.60 13.41 -17.82
C ASN A 247 -8.81 12.31 -18.56
N THR A 248 -8.43 11.26 -17.86
CA THR A 248 -7.67 10.12 -18.38
C THR A 248 -8.53 8.87 -18.51
N SER A 249 -8.10 7.90 -19.29
CA SER A 249 -8.72 6.58 -19.34
C SER A 249 -8.45 5.78 -18.06
N GLU A 250 -7.29 6.03 -17.44
CA GLU A 250 -6.90 5.39 -16.16
C GLU A 250 -7.87 5.80 -15.05
N ASP A 251 -8.02 7.11 -14.77
CA ASP A 251 -8.92 7.58 -13.72
C ASP A 251 -10.38 7.16 -13.99
N SER A 252 -10.79 7.15 -15.25
CA SER A 252 -12.13 6.70 -15.63
C SER A 252 -12.35 5.22 -15.28
N GLN A 253 -11.34 4.38 -15.48
CA GLN A 253 -11.38 2.97 -15.10
C GLN A 253 -11.37 2.80 -13.57
N LEU A 254 -10.55 3.56 -12.83
CA LEU A 254 -10.54 3.54 -11.37
C LEU A 254 -11.93 3.90 -10.79
N ILE A 255 -12.58 4.94 -11.33
CA ILE A 255 -13.95 5.30 -10.94
C ILE A 255 -14.92 4.18 -11.25
N ALA A 256 -14.82 3.56 -12.43
CA ALA A 256 -15.71 2.45 -12.80
C ALA A 256 -15.55 1.24 -11.89
N ASN A 257 -14.33 0.90 -11.49
CA ASN A 257 -14.06 -0.19 -10.56
C ASN A 257 -14.73 0.06 -9.19
N VAL A 258 -14.68 1.29 -8.69
CA VAL A 258 -15.38 1.68 -7.45
C VAL A 258 -16.89 1.56 -7.63
N VAL A 259 -17.45 2.11 -8.71
CA VAL A 259 -18.90 2.08 -9.02
C VAL A 259 -19.41 0.64 -9.15
N ALA A 260 -18.62 -0.27 -9.73
CA ALA A 260 -18.99 -1.66 -9.91
C ALA A 260 -19.36 -2.38 -8.60
N VAL A 261 -18.75 -1.95 -7.50
CA VAL A 261 -18.83 -2.63 -6.19
C VAL A 261 -19.79 -1.94 -5.22
N VAL A 262 -19.75 -0.61 -5.14
CA VAL A 262 -20.47 0.16 -4.12
C VAL A 262 -21.99 0.12 -4.29
N ASN A 263 -22.73 0.47 -3.24
CA ASN A 263 -24.19 0.53 -3.25
C ASN A 263 -24.73 1.67 -4.16
N ASP A 264 -26.00 1.58 -4.52
CA ASP A 264 -26.64 2.49 -5.49
C ASP A 264 -26.64 3.97 -5.05
N ASP A 265 -26.69 4.24 -3.74
CA ASP A 265 -26.63 5.61 -3.22
C ASP A 265 -25.27 6.24 -3.54
N LEU A 266 -24.18 5.50 -3.30
CA LEU A 266 -22.82 5.97 -3.57
C LEU A 266 -22.54 6.00 -5.09
N VAL A 267 -23.05 5.04 -5.86
CA VAL A 267 -23.03 5.09 -7.34
C VAL A 267 -23.57 6.43 -7.84
N ASN A 268 -24.76 6.82 -7.37
CA ASN A 268 -25.39 8.08 -7.79
C ASN A 268 -24.56 9.31 -7.39
N LYS A 269 -23.97 9.33 -6.20
CA LYS A 269 -23.10 10.43 -5.76
C LYS A 269 -21.83 10.53 -6.62
N VAL A 270 -21.16 9.41 -6.84
CA VAL A 270 -19.94 9.34 -7.66
C VAL A 270 -20.23 9.85 -9.08
N VAL A 271 -21.27 9.34 -9.74
CA VAL A 271 -21.59 9.71 -11.12
C VAL A 271 -22.10 11.15 -11.22
N GLU A 272 -22.82 11.65 -10.21
CA GLU A 272 -23.18 13.07 -10.11
C GLU A 272 -21.94 13.95 -9.97
N GLU A 273 -20.96 13.55 -9.16
CA GLU A 273 -19.71 14.29 -8.98
C GLU A 273 -18.85 14.29 -10.24
N VAL A 274 -18.74 13.16 -10.94
CA VAL A 274 -18.16 13.09 -12.28
C VAL A 274 -18.80 14.10 -13.22
N SER A 275 -20.15 14.19 -13.21
CA SER A 275 -20.89 15.15 -14.02
C SER A 275 -20.55 16.60 -13.66
N LYS A 276 -20.43 16.94 -12.38
CA LYS A 276 -20.04 18.28 -11.92
C LYS A 276 -18.59 18.62 -12.29
N SER A 277 -17.70 17.65 -12.16
CA SER A 277 -16.27 17.80 -12.49
C SER A 277 -16.00 17.87 -13.98
N SER A 278 -16.93 17.39 -14.82
CA SER A 278 -16.79 17.38 -16.29
C SER A 278 -17.03 18.76 -16.90
N THR A 279 -16.14 19.72 -16.59
CA THR A 279 -16.18 21.09 -17.09
C THR A 279 -14.90 21.45 -17.85
N ASN A 280 -15.00 22.32 -18.82
CA ASN A 280 -13.85 22.85 -19.60
C ASN A 280 -12.81 21.76 -19.98
N GLU A 281 -11.71 21.66 -19.24
CA GLU A 281 -10.60 20.75 -19.52
C GLU A 281 -10.95 19.27 -19.32
N LYS A 282 -12.00 18.98 -18.53
CA LYS A 282 -12.47 17.62 -18.23
C LYS A 282 -13.78 17.25 -18.93
N GLN A 283 -14.12 17.91 -20.05
CA GLN A 283 -15.43 17.74 -20.72
C GLN A 283 -15.75 16.29 -21.13
N THR A 284 -14.73 15.48 -21.43
CA THR A 284 -14.94 14.09 -21.84
C THR A 284 -14.92 13.09 -20.69
N LEU A 285 -14.62 13.52 -19.46
CA LEU A 285 -14.51 12.62 -18.29
C LEU A 285 -15.80 11.83 -18.07
N SER A 286 -16.95 12.48 -18.10
CA SER A 286 -18.26 11.82 -17.92
C SER A 286 -18.49 10.70 -18.94
N ALA A 287 -18.15 10.93 -20.20
CA ALA A 287 -18.30 9.92 -21.25
C ALA A 287 -17.35 8.74 -21.07
N LYS A 288 -16.09 9.03 -20.70
CA LYS A 288 -15.08 7.99 -20.44
C LYS A 288 -15.48 7.13 -19.23
N VAL A 289 -15.93 7.78 -18.14
CA VAL A 289 -16.39 7.05 -16.94
C VAL A 289 -17.60 6.19 -17.24
N LEU A 290 -18.63 6.71 -17.95
CA LEU A 290 -19.78 5.89 -18.32
C LEU A 290 -19.39 4.72 -19.20
N LYS A 291 -18.51 4.94 -20.18
CA LYS A 291 -18.00 3.83 -21.01
C LYS A 291 -17.30 2.79 -20.14
N ALA A 292 -16.43 3.21 -19.24
CA ALA A 292 -15.73 2.30 -18.34
C ALA A 292 -16.70 1.53 -17.42
N ILE A 293 -17.79 2.18 -16.93
CA ILE A 293 -18.84 1.50 -16.15
C ILE A 293 -19.57 0.45 -17.01
N VAL A 294 -19.94 0.79 -18.25
CA VAL A 294 -20.57 -0.17 -19.18
C VAL A 294 -19.65 -1.37 -19.43
N ASP A 295 -18.38 -1.13 -19.65
CA ASP A 295 -17.39 -2.18 -19.92
C ASP A 295 -17.12 -3.05 -18.66
N THR A 296 -17.22 -2.50 -17.45
CA THR A 296 -16.90 -3.18 -16.18
C THR A 296 -18.12 -3.83 -15.55
N GLU A 297 -19.22 -3.10 -15.34
CA GLU A 297 -20.44 -3.56 -14.69
C GLU A 297 -21.67 -2.85 -15.27
N PRO A 298 -22.17 -3.26 -16.44
CA PRO A 298 -23.25 -2.55 -17.15
C PRO A 298 -24.55 -2.46 -16.35
N SER A 299 -24.81 -3.38 -15.43
CA SER A 299 -26.02 -3.35 -14.58
C SER A 299 -26.11 -2.11 -13.69
N LYS A 300 -24.96 -1.49 -13.37
CA LYS A 300 -24.92 -0.25 -12.58
C LYS A 300 -25.50 0.97 -13.31
N ILE A 301 -25.51 0.95 -14.62
CA ILE A 301 -26.12 2.04 -15.42
C ILE A 301 -27.62 2.17 -15.12
N GLU A 302 -28.33 1.05 -14.89
CA GLU A 302 -29.75 1.07 -14.56
C GLU A 302 -30.03 1.82 -13.26
N ASN A 303 -29.08 1.79 -12.31
CA ASN A 303 -29.21 2.38 -10.98
C ASN A 303 -28.85 3.87 -10.93
N ILE A 304 -28.24 4.43 -12.00
CA ILE A 304 -27.97 5.86 -12.12
C ILE A 304 -29.29 6.59 -12.33
N ASN A 305 -29.52 7.68 -11.58
CA ASN A 305 -30.75 8.45 -11.72
C ASN A 305 -30.87 9.13 -13.10
N GLU A 306 -32.12 9.28 -13.58
CA GLU A 306 -32.42 9.79 -14.92
C GLU A 306 -31.93 11.22 -15.17
N GLU A 307 -31.88 12.06 -14.14
CA GLU A 307 -31.39 13.45 -14.24
C GLU A 307 -29.89 13.45 -14.51
N THR A 308 -29.13 12.63 -13.79
CA THR A 308 -27.69 12.49 -13.96
C THR A 308 -27.38 11.88 -15.33
N LYS A 309 -28.06 10.79 -15.74
CA LYS A 309 -27.94 10.23 -17.10
C LYS A 309 -28.15 11.30 -18.17
N THR A 310 -29.25 12.05 -18.05
CA THR A 310 -29.58 13.12 -19.01
C THR A 310 -28.50 14.20 -19.07
N THR A 311 -27.95 14.58 -17.91
CA THR A 311 -26.90 15.61 -17.81
C THR A 311 -25.63 15.15 -18.48
N ILE A 312 -25.20 13.92 -18.21
CA ILE A 312 -23.97 13.35 -18.79
C ILE A 312 -24.11 13.18 -20.31
N ILE A 313 -25.25 12.69 -20.80
CA ILE A 313 -25.50 12.59 -22.23
C ILE A 313 -25.37 13.98 -22.92
N LYS A 314 -25.95 15.02 -22.28
CA LYS A 314 -25.81 16.39 -22.82
C LYS A 314 -24.36 16.85 -22.84
N GLN A 315 -23.62 16.65 -21.76
CA GLN A 315 -22.20 17.02 -21.67
C GLN A 315 -21.37 16.25 -22.71
N THR A 316 -21.62 14.96 -22.88
CA THR A 316 -20.96 14.13 -23.88
C THR A 316 -21.21 14.64 -25.31
N LEU A 317 -22.47 15.01 -25.60
CA LEU A 317 -22.83 15.59 -26.90
C LEU A 317 -22.23 16.99 -27.11
N GLU A 318 -22.13 17.81 -26.06
CA GLU A 318 -21.48 19.12 -26.12
C GLU A 318 -19.97 18.99 -26.33
N ALA A 319 -19.31 18.06 -25.62
CA ALA A 319 -17.90 17.73 -25.81
C ALA A 319 -17.61 17.29 -27.26
N ALA A 320 -18.50 16.45 -27.83
CA ALA A 320 -18.38 16.00 -29.21
C ALA A 320 -18.54 17.14 -30.24
N LYS A 321 -19.30 18.19 -29.94
CA LYS A 321 -19.45 19.37 -30.81
C LYS A 321 -18.27 20.32 -30.72
N ASN A 322 -17.60 20.38 -29.57
CA ASN A 322 -16.57 21.37 -29.27
C ASN A 322 -15.15 20.81 -29.49
N GLN A 323 -15.01 19.70 -30.21
CA GLN A 323 -13.73 19.00 -30.42
C GLN A 323 -12.61 19.93 -30.88
N GLU A 324 -11.69 20.24 -29.95
CA GLU A 324 -10.34 20.69 -30.31
C GLU A 324 -9.45 19.47 -30.57
N GLU A 325 -8.55 19.59 -31.57
CA GLU A 325 -7.62 18.52 -31.96
C GLU A 325 -6.84 18.01 -30.73
N GLY A 326 -7.11 16.78 -30.28
CA GLY A 326 -6.43 16.10 -29.14
C GLY A 326 -7.34 15.54 -28.05
N GLN A 327 -8.64 15.89 -28.00
CA GLN A 327 -9.62 15.36 -27.04
C GLN A 327 -10.64 14.40 -27.69
N ILE A 328 -10.29 13.76 -28.78
CA ILE A 328 -11.20 12.97 -29.62
C ILE A 328 -11.60 11.69 -28.85
N LEU A 329 -12.84 11.66 -28.37
CA LEU A 329 -13.56 10.39 -28.28
C LEU A 329 -13.83 9.94 -29.72
N GLU A 330 -13.37 8.77 -30.12
CA GLU A 330 -13.70 8.22 -31.44
C GLU A 330 -15.23 8.19 -31.57
N GLU A 331 -15.77 8.63 -32.71
CA GLU A 331 -17.24 8.71 -32.94
C GLU A 331 -17.95 7.35 -32.65
N GLU A 332 -17.24 6.26 -32.86
CA GLU A 332 -17.71 4.90 -32.59
C GLU A 332 -17.94 4.67 -31.08
N ASN A 333 -17.02 5.15 -30.23
CA ASN A 333 -17.16 5.05 -28.76
C ASN A 333 -18.30 5.92 -28.19
N LEU A 334 -18.59 7.06 -28.81
CA LEU A 334 -19.66 7.97 -28.41
C LEU A 334 -21.05 7.39 -28.75
N SER A 335 -21.17 6.75 -29.93
CA SER A 335 -22.42 6.14 -30.35
C SER A 335 -22.80 4.96 -29.46
N ASP A 336 -21.82 4.17 -29.08
CA ASP A 336 -22.02 2.97 -28.24
C ASP A 336 -22.40 3.39 -26.82
N VAL A 337 -21.67 4.33 -26.21
CA VAL A 337 -22.00 4.86 -24.86
C VAL A 337 -23.41 5.44 -24.78
N VAL A 338 -23.80 6.22 -25.78
CA VAL A 338 -25.17 6.82 -25.82
C VAL A 338 -26.23 5.74 -26.04
N ALA A 339 -25.95 4.73 -26.86
CA ALA A 339 -26.88 3.61 -27.10
C ALA A 339 -27.09 2.78 -25.82
N ASP A 340 -26.02 2.45 -25.09
CA ASP A 340 -26.09 1.65 -23.87
C ASP A 340 -26.77 2.36 -22.69
N ILE A 341 -26.77 3.71 -22.69
CA ILE A 341 -27.47 4.49 -21.66
C ILE A 341 -28.98 4.61 -21.96
N VAL A 342 -29.38 4.53 -23.24
CA VAL A 342 -30.76 4.77 -23.70
C VAL A 342 -31.59 3.48 -23.76
N VAL A 343 -30.94 2.32 -23.77
CA VAL A 343 -31.60 0.99 -23.76
C VAL A 343 -31.88 0.53 -22.34
#